data_1f0a24ce6e6f65516e7834f973e7e6ae
#
_entry.id   1f0a24ce6e6f65516e7834f973e7e6ae
#
_cell.length_a   1.000
_cell.length_b   1.000
_cell.length_c   1.000
_cell.angle_alpha   90.00
_cell.angle_beta   90.00
_cell.angle_gamma   90.00
#
_symmetry.space_group_name_H-M   'P 1'
#
loop_
_entity.id
_entity.type
_entity.pdbx_description
1 polymer ?
#
loop_
_entity_poly.entity_id
_entity_poly.type
_entity_poly.pdbx_seq_one_letter_code
_entity_poly.pdbx_strand_id
1 'polypeptide(L)'
;AASDVYKRQALGLTVSYGTLSSDDTDYLLILDNLNLNGSIFTINPSVGYFFKDNMSAGVRFGYTNINGTLDTGNFNLGEQNDVNLAFKNLHLQSSALSVGLYFRSYAGLDSKGHFGLFGEVDLSMKTGNSEFTYETEGTLRSTFSDDLKLSLGFNPGLAVYIFPNVCSTISFGLGGIEYTKIKQKDADGNEIGQRTASKMRFRLNLLNIRIGVTVHLWNKKANKA
;
A
#
# COMPACT_ATOMS: atom_id res chain seq x y z
N ALA A 1 17.24 -1.10 29.56
CA ALA A 1 17.28 -1.95 28.38
C ALA A 1 17.22 -3.46 28.67
N ALA A 2 17.22 -3.91 29.95
CA ALA A 2 17.14 -5.33 30.27
C ALA A 2 15.71 -5.91 30.35
N SER A 3 14.69 -5.11 30.07
CA SER A 3 13.29 -5.53 30.17
C SER A 3 12.69 -6.15 28.91
N ASP A 4 13.41 -6.15 27.80
CA ASP A 4 12.81 -6.42 26.49
C ASP A 4 12.94 -7.86 25.99
N VAL A 5 13.69 -8.70 26.70
CA VAL A 5 13.90 -10.13 26.36
C VAL A 5 12.61 -10.95 26.36
N TYR A 6 11.53 -10.44 26.96
CA TYR A 6 10.29 -11.21 27.18
C TYR A 6 9.13 -10.85 26.24
N LYS A 7 9.26 -9.80 25.45
CA LYS A 7 8.20 -9.34 24.55
C LYS A 7 8.48 -9.77 23.12
N ARG A 8 8.23 -11.02 22.81
CA ARG A 8 8.58 -11.57 21.50
C ARG A 8 7.47 -11.52 20.46
N GLN A 9 6.22 -11.29 20.86
CA GLN A 9 5.08 -11.25 19.93
C GLN A 9 4.58 -9.82 19.79
N ALA A 10 4.23 -9.42 18.59
CA ALA A 10 3.70 -8.11 18.28
C ALA A 10 2.45 -8.24 17.42
N LEU A 11 1.38 -7.56 17.82
CA LEU A 11 0.19 -7.34 17.02
C LEU A 11 0.20 -5.89 16.56
N GLY A 12 0.14 -5.67 15.28
CA GLY A 12 0.17 -4.35 14.68
C GLY A 12 -1.07 -4.07 13.84
N LEU A 13 -1.46 -2.81 13.81
CA LEU A 13 -2.45 -2.27 12.90
C LEU A 13 -1.87 -1.01 12.29
N THR A 14 -1.82 -0.94 10.98
CA THR A 14 -1.39 0.24 10.24
C THR A 14 -2.52 0.72 9.34
N VAL A 15 -2.77 2.01 9.36
CA VAL A 15 -3.78 2.66 8.53
C VAL A 15 -3.09 3.75 7.72
N SER A 16 -3.47 3.89 6.47
CA SER A 16 -3.10 5.02 5.63
C SER A 16 -4.31 5.56 4.88
N TYR A 17 -4.31 6.86 4.73
CA TYR A 17 -5.26 7.59 3.91
C TYR A 17 -4.48 8.57 3.05
N GLY A 18 -4.80 8.64 1.78
CA GLY A 18 -4.20 9.55 0.83
C GLY A 18 -5.26 10.10 -0.12
N THR A 19 -5.02 11.29 -0.65
CA THR A 19 -5.78 11.84 -1.77
C THR A 19 -5.02 11.57 -3.05
N LEU A 20 -5.73 11.23 -4.12
CA LEU A 20 -5.18 11.13 -5.47
C LEU A 20 -5.30 12.51 -6.11
N SER A 21 -4.19 13.04 -6.61
CA SER A 21 -4.15 14.23 -7.43
C SER A 21 -3.49 13.92 -8.78
N SER A 22 -3.54 14.86 -9.72
CA SER A 22 -2.92 14.71 -11.05
C SER A 22 -1.42 14.36 -11.02
N ASP A 23 -0.73 14.74 -9.95
CA ASP A 23 0.71 14.48 -9.77
C ASP A 23 1.02 13.05 -9.29
N ASP A 24 -0.03 12.29 -8.87
CA ASP A 24 0.09 10.95 -8.27
C ASP A 24 -0.30 9.82 -9.24
N THR A 25 -0.28 10.06 -10.54
CA THR A 25 -0.65 9.10 -11.62
C THR A 25 0.13 7.79 -11.58
N ASP A 26 1.17 7.73 -10.80
CA ASP A 26 1.98 6.54 -10.54
C ASP A 26 1.22 5.37 -9.89
N TYR A 27 0.05 5.61 -9.30
CA TYR A 27 -0.81 4.55 -8.74
C TYR A 27 -1.75 3.92 -9.76
N LEU A 28 -2.00 4.63 -10.85
CA LEU A 28 -2.87 4.21 -11.93
C LEU A 28 -2.03 4.04 -13.20
N LEU A 29 -1.54 2.83 -13.42
CA LEU A 29 -0.67 2.45 -14.56
C LEU A 29 -1.22 2.80 -15.94
N ILE A 30 -2.47 3.23 -16.03
CA ILE A 30 -3.20 3.45 -17.31
C ILE A 30 -3.37 4.94 -17.59
N LEU A 31 -3.17 5.83 -16.60
CA LEU A 31 -3.58 7.22 -16.70
C LEU A 31 -2.40 8.17 -16.42
N ASP A 32 -1.62 8.44 -17.45
CA ASP A 32 -0.63 9.53 -17.40
C ASP A 32 -1.34 10.86 -17.75
N ASN A 33 -1.10 11.92 -16.96
CA ASN A 33 -1.53 13.31 -17.19
C ASN A 33 -3.05 13.61 -17.08
N LEU A 34 -3.77 12.98 -16.16
CA LEU A 34 -5.17 13.28 -15.93
C LEU A 34 -5.41 13.95 -14.59
N ASN A 35 -6.29 14.95 -14.55
CA ASN A 35 -6.79 15.58 -13.33
C ASN A 35 -7.75 14.63 -12.59
N LEU A 36 -7.20 13.64 -11.92
CA LEU A 36 -7.97 12.67 -11.14
C LEU A 36 -8.12 13.19 -9.71
N ASN A 37 -9.35 13.32 -9.25
CA ASN A 37 -9.68 13.58 -7.86
C ASN A 37 -10.12 12.27 -7.20
N GLY A 38 -9.50 11.91 -6.09
CA GLY A 38 -9.87 10.65 -5.46
C GLY A 38 -9.24 10.47 -4.09
N SER A 39 -9.51 9.29 -3.53
CA SER A 39 -8.99 8.88 -2.24
C SER A 39 -8.52 7.44 -2.24
N ILE A 40 -7.48 7.16 -1.47
CA ILE A 40 -6.97 5.83 -1.18
C ILE A 40 -7.07 5.61 0.32
N PHE A 41 -7.74 4.55 0.72
CA PHE A 41 -7.76 4.08 2.09
C PHE A 41 -7.15 2.69 2.17
N THR A 42 -6.25 2.49 3.13
CA THR A 42 -5.61 1.18 3.34
C THR A 42 -5.57 0.86 4.83
N ILE A 43 -5.93 -0.38 5.18
CA ILE A 43 -5.83 -0.93 6.53
C ILE A 43 -5.00 -2.22 6.47
N ASN A 44 -4.00 -2.33 7.37
CA ASN A 44 -3.05 -3.44 7.37
C ASN A 44 -2.86 -4.00 8.78
N PRO A 45 -3.63 -5.00 9.20
CA PRO A 45 -3.31 -5.79 10.39
C PRO A 45 -2.06 -6.65 10.17
N SER A 46 -1.28 -6.82 11.22
CA SER A 46 -0.03 -7.59 11.19
C SER A 46 0.22 -8.36 12.46
N VAL A 47 0.89 -9.49 12.31
CA VAL A 47 1.38 -10.31 13.42
C VAL A 47 2.88 -10.52 13.21
N GLY A 48 3.67 -10.26 14.26
CA GLY A 48 5.11 -10.36 14.20
C GLY A 48 5.73 -11.05 15.41
N TYR A 49 6.96 -11.44 15.22
CA TYR A 49 7.79 -12.07 16.23
C TYR A 49 9.17 -11.42 16.26
N PHE A 50 9.61 -11.01 17.46
CA PHE A 50 10.97 -10.54 17.69
C PHE A 50 11.88 -11.76 17.93
N PHE A 51 12.68 -12.10 16.96
CA PHE A 51 13.62 -13.22 17.04
C PHE A 51 14.99 -12.80 17.59
N LYS A 52 15.28 -11.50 17.59
CA LYS A 52 16.46 -10.87 18.18
C LYS A 52 16.07 -9.52 18.76
N ASP A 53 16.90 -8.98 19.65
CA ASP A 53 16.75 -7.62 20.14
C ASP A 53 16.71 -6.64 18.96
N ASN A 54 15.69 -5.80 18.91
CA ASN A 54 15.48 -4.81 17.86
C ASN A 54 15.23 -5.36 16.45
N MET A 55 14.99 -6.67 16.30
CA MET A 55 14.67 -7.27 14.99
C MET A 55 13.41 -8.11 15.05
N SER A 56 12.46 -7.84 14.18
CA SER A 56 11.22 -8.58 14.05
C SER A 56 10.95 -8.99 12.62
N ALA A 57 10.26 -10.09 12.47
CA ALA A 57 9.67 -10.52 11.21
C ALA A 57 8.22 -10.92 11.45
N GLY A 58 7.40 -10.83 10.42
CA GLY A 58 5.99 -11.15 10.57
C GLY A 58 5.24 -11.20 9.25
N VAL A 59 3.94 -11.40 9.39
CA VAL A 59 2.97 -11.44 8.31
C VAL A 59 2.07 -10.21 8.43
N ARG A 60 1.75 -9.62 7.30
CA ARG A 60 0.82 -8.49 7.18
C ARG A 60 -0.26 -8.87 6.20
N PHE A 61 -1.49 -8.59 6.58
CA PHE A 61 -2.64 -8.60 5.68
C PHE A 61 -3.01 -7.17 5.36
N GLY A 62 -3.71 -6.94 4.26
CA GLY A 62 -4.11 -5.61 3.91
C GLY A 62 -5.39 -5.61 3.09
N TYR A 63 -6.15 -4.55 3.28
CA TYR A 63 -7.26 -4.16 2.42
C TYR A 63 -7.05 -2.74 1.95
N THR A 64 -7.16 -2.53 0.66
CA THR A 64 -7.07 -1.20 0.04
C THR A 64 -8.36 -0.93 -0.71
N ASN A 65 -8.88 0.27 -0.54
CA ASN A 65 -9.99 0.80 -1.33
C ASN A 65 -9.55 2.11 -2.00
N ILE A 66 -9.83 2.25 -3.28
CA ILE A 66 -9.51 3.40 -4.10
C ILE A 66 -10.80 3.86 -4.74
N ASN A 67 -11.12 5.15 -4.60
CA ASN A 67 -12.22 5.80 -5.28
C ASN A 67 -11.66 7.04 -5.97
N GLY A 68 -11.96 7.19 -7.26
CA GLY A 68 -11.51 8.33 -8.04
C GLY A 68 -12.59 8.77 -9.01
N THR A 69 -12.63 10.07 -9.29
CA THR A 69 -13.51 10.69 -10.27
C THR A 69 -12.72 11.64 -11.15
N LEU A 70 -13.04 11.65 -12.41
CA LEU A 70 -12.51 12.56 -13.40
C LEU A 70 -13.65 13.15 -14.20
N ASP A 71 -13.87 14.45 -14.08
CA ASP A 71 -15.03 15.11 -14.70
C ASP A 71 -14.91 15.18 -16.23
N THR A 72 -13.70 15.46 -16.74
CA THR A 72 -13.41 15.49 -18.19
C THR A 72 -11.95 15.16 -18.44
N GLY A 73 -11.67 14.32 -19.40
CA GLY A 73 -10.32 13.98 -19.84
C GLY A 73 -10.23 13.67 -21.32
N ASN A 74 -9.17 14.13 -21.96
CA ASN A 74 -8.81 13.74 -23.31
C ASN A 74 -7.65 12.76 -23.24
N PHE A 75 -7.87 11.55 -23.71
CA PHE A 75 -6.84 10.54 -23.84
C PHE A 75 -6.16 10.64 -25.20
N ASN A 76 -4.86 10.90 -25.18
CA ASN A 76 -4.02 10.74 -26.35
C ASN A 76 -3.16 9.48 -26.17
N LEU A 77 -3.45 8.42 -26.89
CA LEU A 77 -2.76 7.12 -26.80
C LEU A 77 -1.43 7.09 -27.60
N GLY A 78 -0.73 8.22 -27.68
CA GLY A 78 0.61 8.33 -28.30
C GLY A 78 0.56 8.74 -29.78
N GLU A 79 1.67 9.32 -30.26
CA GLU A 79 1.83 9.93 -31.59
C GLU A 79 1.66 8.99 -32.79
N GLN A 80 1.45 7.69 -32.58
CA GLN A 80 1.31 6.70 -33.67
C GLN A 80 -0.11 6.19 -33.88
N ASN A 81 -1.07 6.51 -33.02
CA ASN A 81 -2.45 6.14 -33.18
C ASN A 81 -3.32 7.37 -32.96
N ASP A 82 -3.95 7.89 -34.02
CA ASP A 82 -4.92 9.01 -34.02
C ASP A 82 -6.22 8.69 -33.22
N VAL A 83 -6.13 8.01 -32.09
CA VAL A 83 -7.29 7.71 -31.25
C VAL A 83 -7.38 8.75 -30.15
N ASN A 84 -8.05 9.85 -30.44
CA ASN A 84 -8.51 10.82 -29.43
C ASN A 84 -9.81 10.29 -28.81
N LEU A 85 -9.71 9.71 -27.65
CA LEU A 85 -10.89 9.31 -26.87
C LEU A 85 -11.18 10.42 -25.85
N ALA A 86 -12.25 11.15 -26.06
CA ALA A 86 -12.80 12.08 -25.08
C ALA A 86 -13.73 11.31 -24.13
N PHE A 87 -13.35 11.25 -22.86
CA PHE A 87 -14.18 10.66 -21.80
C PHE A 87 -14.79 11.79 -20.97
N LYS A 88 -16.05 11.61 -20.59
CA LYS A 88 -16.75 12.44 -19.60
C LYS A 88 -17.15 11.54 -18.45
N ASN A 89 -17.16 12.12 -17.25
CA ASN A 89 -17.66 11.43 -16.03
C ASN A 89 -16.99 10.08 -15.78
N LEU A 90 -15.65 10.03 -15.80
CA LEU A 90 -14.91 8.81 -15.47
C LEU A 90 -14.97 8.56 -13.95
N HIS A 91 -15.49 7.40 -13.58
CA HIS A 91 -15.45 6.88 -12.21
C HIS A 91 -14.51 5.68 -12.14
N LEU A 92 -13.60 5.71 -11.19
CA LEU A 92 -12.72 4.60 -10.85
C LEU A 92 -13.06 4.10 -9.45
N GLN A 93 -13.40 2.84 -9.35
CA GLN A 93 -13.49 2.13 -8.09
C GLN A 93 -12.55 0.93 -8.10
N SER A 94 -11.77 0.76 -7.05
CA SER A 94 -10.89 -0.40 -6.92
C SER A 94 -10.86 -0.88 -5.49
N SER A 95 -10.91 -2.18 -5.32
CA SER A 95 -10.70 -2.83 -4.04
C SER A 95 -9.69 -3.96 -4.18
N ALA A 96 -8.82 -4.09 -3.18
CA ALA A 96 -7.78 -5.11 -3.23
C ALA A 96 -7.45 -5.66 -1.84
N LEU A 97 -7.16 -6.95 -1.81
CA LEU A 97 -6.61 -7.65 -0.66
C LEU A 97 -5.12 -7.88 -0.86
N SER A 98 -4.37 -7.84 0.22
CA SER A 98 -2.93 -8.14 0.19
C SER A 98 -2.53 -9.04 1.34
N VAL A 99 -1.48 -9.83 1.08
CA VAL A 99 -0.75 -10.59 2.09
C VAL A 99 0.74 -10.40 1.83
N GLY A 100 1.51 -10.26 2.90
CA GLY A 100 2.95 -10.05 2.77
C GLY A 100 3.72 -10.47 4.01
N LEU A 101 5.02 -10.63 3.80
CA LEU A 101 6.01 -10.84 4.84
C LEU A 101 6.75 -9.53 5.08
N TYR A 102 7.06 -9.22 6.31
CA TYR A 102 7.91 -8.07 6.62
C TYR A 102 9.06 -8.46 7.53
N PHE A 103 10.15 -7.77 7.36
CA PHE A 103 11.30 -7.75 8.26
C PHE A 103 11.54 -6.32 8.70
N ARG A 104 11.64 -6.10 10.01
CA ARG A 104 11.83 -4.76 10.59
C ARG A 104 12.98 -4.76 11.58
N SER A 105 13.86 -3.78 11.45
CA SER A 105 14.97 -3.52 12.36
C SER A 105 14.78 -2.16 13.02
N TYR A 106 15.03 -2.08 14.31
CA TYR A 106 14.88 -0.86 15.12
C TYR A 106 16.24 -0.35 15.60
N ALA A 107 16.36 0.96 15.70
CA ALA A 107 17.47 1.66 16.35
C ALA A 107 16.90 2.63 17.38
N GLY A 108 17.26 2.47 18.63
CA GLY A 108 16.84 3.38 19.71
C GLY A 108 17.51 4.74 19.56
N LEU A 109 16.75 5.82 19.77
CA LEU A 109 17.23 7.20 19.72
C LEU A 109 17.49 7.78 21.11
N ASP A 110 16.89 7.19 22.14
CA ASP A 110 17.05 7.65 23.52
C ASP A 110 17.45 6.50 24.46
N SER A 111 18.09 6.85 25.57
CA SER A 111 18.55 5.89 26.58
C SER A 111 17.39 5.24 27.37
N LYS A 112 16.21 5.84 27.33
CA LYS A 112 14.99 5.34 27.99
C LYS A 112 14.17 4.40 27.11
N GLY A 113 14.50 4.34 25.80
CA GLY A 113 13.82 3.47 24.84
C GLY A 113 12.41 3.93 24.45
N HIS A 114 12.08 5.23 24.57
CA HIS A 114 10.79 5.76 24.18
C HIS A 114 10.71 6.07 22.69
N PHE A 115 11.84 6.42 22.07
CA PHE A 115 11.93 6.82 20.68
C PHE A 115 12.87 5.91 19.91
N GLY A 116 12.49 5.54 18.72
CA GLY A 116 13.30 4.73 17.81
C GLY A 116 13.07 5.05 16.36
N LEU A 117 14.09 4.81 15.56
CA LEU A 117 13.98 4.68 14.12
C LEU A 117 13.77 3.22 13.76
N PHE A 118 13.11 2.95 12.68
CA PHE A 118 13.10 1.61 12.10
C PHE A 118 13.22 1.65 10.59
N GLY A 119 13.81 0.58 10.05
CA GLY A 119 13.76 0.24 8.65
C GLY A 119 12.98 -1.06 8.47
N GLU A 120 12.03 -1.05 7.54
CA GLU A 120 11.23 -2.23 7.22
C GLU A 120 11.41 -2.58 5.76
N VAL A 121 11.67 -3.86 5.48
CA VAL A 121 11.59 -4.46 4.15
C VAL A 121 10.33 -5.32 4.13
N ASP A 122 9.50 -5.16 3.12
CA ASP A 122 8.29 -5.95 2.93
C ASP A 122 8.26 -6.61 1.55
N LEU A 123 7.83 -7.85 1.51
CA LEU A 123 7.50 -8.60 0.31
C LEU A 123 6.01 -8.89 0.36
N SER A 124 5.25 -8.38 -0.60
CA SER A 124 3.80 -8.52 -0.58
C SER A 124 3.23 -8.88 -1.95
N MET A 125 2.12 -9.62 -1.89
CA MET A 125 1.25 -9.92 -3.01
C MET A 125 -0.09 -9.26 -2.75
N LYS A 126 -0.57 -8.53 -3.74
CA LYS A 126 -1.85 -7.84 -3.72
C LYS A 126 -2.68 -8.28 -4.92
N THR A 127 -3.93 -8.63 -4.68
CA THR A 127 -4.90 -8.94 -5.74
C THR A 127 -6.14 -8.10 -5.53
N GLY A 128 -6.72 -7.62 -6.60
CA GLY A 128 -7.88 -6.75 -6.53
C GLY A 128 -8.61 -6.67 -7.84
N ASN A 129 -9.74 -5.98 -7.78
CA ASN A 129 -10.61 -5.71 -8.90
C ASN A 129 -10.78 -4.22 -9.01
N SER A 130 -10.79 -3.74 -10.25
CA SER A 130 -11.02 -2.33 -10.56
C SER A 130 -12.15 -2.22 -11.58
N GLU A 131 -13.01 -1.25 -11.37
CA GLU A 131 -14.09 -0.89 -12.28
C GLU A 131 -13.86 0.54 -12.78
N PHE A 132 -13.87 0.70 -14.09
CA PHE A 132 -13.84 1.98 -14.78
C PHE A 132 -15.16 2.19 -15.46
N THR A 133 -15.91 3.20 -15.04
CA THR A 133 -17.13 3.62 -15.69
C THR A 133 -16.90 4.97 -16.35
N TYR A 134 -17.22 5.09 -17.62
CA TYR A 134 -17.07 6.31 -18.40
C TYR A 134 -18.22 6.50 -19.37
N GLU A 135 -18.48 7.74 -19.74
CA GLU A 135 -19.49 8.11 -20.70
C GLU A 135 -18.86 8.42 -22.04
N THR A 136 -19.33 7.75 -23.11
CA THR A 136 -18.92 7.99 -24.48
C THR A 136 -20.18 8.12 -25.32
N GLU A 137 -20.31 9.23 -26.07
CA GLU A 137 -21.46 9.51 -26.96
C GLU A 137 -22.82 9.39 -26.24
N GLY A 138 -22.90 9.81 -24.98
CA GLY A 138 -24.14 9.71 -24.21
C GLY A 138 -24.47 8.31 -23.68
N THR A 139 -23.57 7.33 -23.84
CA THR A 139 -23.74 5.97 -23.35
C THR A 139 -22.71 5.68 -22.27
N LEU A 140 -23.18 5.20 -21.13
CA LEU A 140 -22.32 4.71 -20.03
C LEU A 140 -21.73 3.35 -20.41
N ARG A 141 -20.41 3.22 -20.28
CA ARG A 141 -19.68 1.98 -20.47
C ARG A 141 -18.86 1.67 -19.23
N SER A 142 -18.82 0.40 -18.84
CA SER A 142 -17.98 -0.08 -17.77
C SER A 142 -16.95 -1.08 -18.30
N THR A 143 -15.73 -0.96 -17.80
CA THR A 143 -14.65 -1.92 -18.04
C THR A 143 -14.15 -2.40 -16.70
N PHE A 144 -13.98 -3.71 -16.58
CA PHE A 144 -13.51 -4.35 -15.35
C PHE A 144 -12.06 -4.80 -15.53
N SER A 145 -11.29 -4.80 -14.46
CA SER A 145 -9.96 -5.39 -14.47
C SER A 145 -9.68 -6.18 -13.21
N ASP A 146 -8.99 -7.31 -13.38
CA ASP A 146 -8.40 -8.07 -12.30
C ASP A 146 -6.91 -7.73 -12.24
N ASP A 147 -6.46 -7.37 -11.04
CA ASP A 147 -5.10 -6.91 -10.80
C ASP A 147 -4.35 -7.89 -9.91
N LEU A 148 -3.14 -8.25 -10.29
CA LEU A 148 -2.18 -8.95 -9.45
C LEU A 148 -0.91 -8.12 -9.37
N LYS A 149 -0.49 -7.78 -8.16
CA LYS A 149 0.72 -7.01 -7.89
C LYS A 149 1.62 -7.76 -6.91
N LEU A 150 2.88 -7.93 -7.28
CA LEU A 150 3.94 -8.38 -6.39
C LEU A 150 4.84 -7.18 -6.11
N SER A 151 5.19 -6.95 -4.86
CA SER A 151 6.06 -5.83 -4.49
C SER A 151 7.07 -6.20 -3.42
N LEU A 152 8.29 -5.70 -3.59
CA LEU A 152 9.34 -5.68 -2.59
C LEU A 152 9.59 -4.22 -2.25
N GLY A 153 9.26 -3.81 -1.03
CA GLY A 153 9.30 -2.43 -0.59
C GLY A 153 10.31 -2.18 0.53
N PHE A 154 10.73 -0.92 0.66
CA PHE A 154 11.50 -0.44 1.80
C PHE A 154 10.81 0.77 2.43
N ASN A 155 10.55 0.68 3.74
CA ASN A 155 9.75 1.65 4.49
C ASN A 155 10.50 2.07 5.77
N PRO A 156 11.23 3.18 5.75
CA PRO A 156 11.76 3.78 6.95
C PRO A 156 10.64 4.42 7.78
N GLY A 157 10.87 4.52 9.10
CA GLY A 157 9.89 5.13 9.98
C GLY A 157 10.41 5.47 11.37
N LEU A 158 9.53 6.10 12.12
CA LEU A 158 9.71 6.48 13.52
C LEU A 158 8.79 5.59 14.38
N ALA A 159 9.29 5.20 15.53
CA ALA A 159 8.58 4.44 16.54
C ALA A 159 8.59 5.22 17.85
N VAL A 160 7.42 5.39 18.46
CA VAL A 160 7.25 6.07 19.74
C VAL A 160 6.49 5.14 20.70
N TYR A 161 7.12 4.75 21.77
CA TYR A 161 6.51 3.94 22.83
C TYR A 161 5.70 4.84 23.76
N ILE A 162 4.37 4.80 23.61
CA ILE A 162 3.43 5.55 24.45
C ILE A 162 3.28 4.85 25.82
N PHE A 163 3.27 3.53 25.80
CA PHE A 163 3.27 2.67 26.97
C PHE A 163 4.35 1.59 26.81
N PRO A 164 4.78 0.92 27.91
CA PRO A 164 5.84 -0.09 27.83
C PRO A 164 5.60 -1.23 26.84
N ASN A 165 4.35 -1.45 26.44
CA ASN A 165 3.93 -2.49 25.51
C ASN A 165 3.16 -1.97 24.29
N VAL A 166 3.01 -0.64 24.15
CA VAL A 166 2.28 -0.03 23.01
C VAL A 166 3.18 0.97 22.31
N CYS A 167 3.44 0.70 21.06
CA CYS A 167 4.24 1.52 20.18
C CYS A 167 3.37 2.14 19.08
N SER A 168 3.44 3.46 18.92
CA SER A 168 2.92 4.15 17.74
C SER A 168 4.04 4.28 16.71
N THR A 169 3.71 4.12 15.45
CA THR A 169 4.67 4.19 14.35
C THR A 169 4.17 5.11 13.24
N ILE A 170 5.10 5.85 12.65
CA ILE A 170 4.88 6.61 11.43
C ILE A 170 5.93 6.12 10.44
N SER A 171 5.49 5.69 9.24
CA SER A 171 6.41 5.22 8.21
C SER A 171 6.08 5.82 6.85
N PHE A 172 7.09 5.83 5.99
CA PHE A 172 7.03 6.38 4.64
C PHE A 172 7.47 5.31 3.66
N GLY A 173 6.84 5.26 2.48
CA GLY A 173 7.36 4.45 1.39
C GLY A 173 8.57 5.12 0.76
N LEU A 174 9.74 4.49 0.80
CA LEU A 174 10.93 4.99 0.09
C LEU A 174 10.99 4.46 -1.33
N GLY A 175 10.26 3.40 -1.63
CA GLY A 175 10.24 2.76 -2.93
C GLY A 175 10.54 1.28 -2.87
N GLY A 176 10.76 0.70 -4.04
CA GLY A 176 10.99 -0.72 -4.19
C GLY A 176 10.86 -1.20 -5.63
N ILE A 177 10.63 -2.48 -5.75
CA ILE A 177 10.39 -3.16 -7.03
C ILE A 177 8.96 -3.65 -7.03
N GLU A 178 8.25 -3.38 -8.11
CA GLU A 178 6.86 -3.80 -8.31
C GLU A 178 6.73 -4.53 -9.64
N TYR A 179 6.00 -5.63 -9.61
CA TYR A 179 5.54 -6.36 -10.77
C TYR A 179 4.02 -6.37 -10.74
N THR A 180 3.41 -5.89 -11.80
CA THR A 180 1.95 -5.80 -11.90
C THR A 180 1.48 -6.49 -13.16
N LYS A 181 0.43 -7.31 -13.02
CA LYS A 181 -0.30 -7.93 -14.12
C LYS A 181 -1.75 -7.52 -14.01
N ILE A 182 -2.29 -6.95 -15.09
CA ILE A 182 -3.67 -6.47 -15.18
C ILE A 182 -4.33 -7.23 -16.32
N LYS A 183 -5.51 -7.77 -16.07
CA LYS A 183 -6.39 -8.40 -17.04
C LYS A 183 -7.65 -7.57 -17.16
N GLN A 184 -7.91 -7.05 -18.33
CA GLN A 184 -9.11 -6.28 -18.64
C GLN A 184 -10.22 -7.19 -19.13
N LYS A 185 -11.44 -6.92 -18.68
CA LYS A 185 -12.66 -7.65 -19.03
C LYS A 185 -13.73 -6.67 -19.49
N ASP A 186 -14.56 -7.12 -20.42
CA ASP A 186 -15.78 -6.42 -20.80
C ASP A 186 -16.90 -6.63 -19.76
N ALA A 187 -18.07 -6.04 -20.02
CA ALA A 187 -19.25 -6.18 -19.17
C ALA A 187 -19.76 -7.63 -19.07
N ASP A 188 -19.46 -8.46 -20.06
CA ASP A 188 -19.85 -9.88 -20.13
C ASP A 188 -18.83 -10.80 -19.46
N GLY A 189 -17.70 -10.23 -18.95
CA GLY A 189 -16.64 -10.96 -18.26
C GLY A 189 -15.58 -11.58 -19.16
N ASN A 190 -15.62 -11.32 -20.48
CA ASN A 190 -14.61 -11.82 -21.41
C ASN A 190 -13.32 -11.01 -21.29
N GLU A 191 -12.16 -11.68 -21.33
CA GLU A 191 -10.85 -11.01 -21.32
C GLU A 191 -10.65 -10.29 -22.68
N ILE A 192 -10.57 -8.96 -22.63
CA ILE A 192 -10.36 -8.09 -23.80
C ILE A 192 -8.93 -7.62 -23.94
N GLY A 193 -8.12 -7.75 -22.89
CA GLY A 193 -6.72 -7.36 -22.90
C GLY A 193 -5.96 -7.76 -21.65
N GLN A 194 -4.65 -7.85 -21.78
CA GLN A 194 -3.73 -8.10 -20.70
C GLN A 194 -2.55 -7.16 -20.76
N ARG A 195 -2.18 -6.58 -19.63
CA ARG A 195 -0.98 -5.75 -19.48
C ARG A 195 -0.11 -6.27 -18.36
N THR A 196 1.19 -6.28 -18.60
CA THR A 196 2.20 -6.60 -17.59
C THR A 196 3.19 -5.45 -17.52
N ALA A 197 3.50 -5.00 -16.32
CA ALA A 197 4.47 -3.93 -16.08
C ALA A 197 5.38 -4.28 -14.90
N SER A 198 6.65 -3.98 -15.06
CA SER A 198 7.62 -4.02 -13.97
C SER A 198 8.15 -2.61 -13.74
N LYS A 199 8.11 -2.14 -12.51
CA LYS A 199 8.61 -0.83 -12.13
C LYS A 199 9.60 -0.97 -11.00
N MET A 200 10.67 -0.21 -11.07
CA MET A 200 11.60 -0.02 -9.98
C MET A 200 11.64 1.47 -9.67
N ARG A 201 11.37 1.81 -8.44
CA ARG A 201 11.29 3.21 -8.03
C ARG A 201 11.88 3.37 -6.64
N PHE A 202 12.73 4.38 -6.50
CA PHE A 202 13.26 4.84 -5.23
C PHE A 202 13.01 6.34 -5.13
N ARG A 203 11.87 6.69 -4.55
CA ARG A 203 11.46 8.07 -4.30
C ARG A 203 10.73 8.11 -2.98
N LEU A 204 11.11 9.04 -2.11
CA LEU A 204 10.37 9.28 -0.88
C LEU A 204 8.98 9.82 -1.23
N ASN A 205 7.97 9.04 -0.94
CA ASN A 205 6.59 9.45 -1.14
C ASN A 205 6.00 9.93 0.18
N LEU A 206 5.99 11.25 0.37
CA LEU A 206 5.43 11.89 1.57
C LEU A 206 3.90 11.82 1.61
N LEU A 207 3.25 11.51 0.50
CA LEU A 207 1.79 11.34 0.45
C LEU A 207 1.36 9.96 0.95
N ASN A 208 2.28 8.99 0.98
CA ASN A 208 2.02 7.65 1.50
C ASN A 208 2.52 7.53 2.95
N ILE A 209 1.99 8.36 3.83
CA ILE A 209 2.25 8.26 5.27
C ILE A 209 1.38 7.15 5.84
N ARG A 210 2.02 6.21 6.53
CA ARG A 210 1.34 5.13 7.25
C ARG A 210 1.46 5.39 8.73
N ILE A 211 0.33 5.45 9.42
CA ILE A 211 0.27 5.54 10.87
C ILE A 211 -0.12 4.16 11.40
N GLY A 212 0.64 3.66 12.35
CA GLY A 212 0.42 2.34 12.92
C GLY A 212 0.49 2.33 14.43
N VAL A 213 -0.16 1.34 15.02
CA VAL A 213 -0.04 1.00 16.43
C VAL A 213 0.36 -0.47 16.52
N THR A 214 1.32 -0.76 17.36
CA THR A 214 1.80 -2.12 17.64
C THR A 214 1.72 -2.39 19.12
N VAL A 215 1.08 -3.48 19.49
CA VAL A 215 1.00 -3.98 20.86
C VAL A 215 1.93 -5.18 21.00
N HIS A 216 2.87 -5.08 21.93
CA HIS A 216 3.80 -6.16 22.27
C HIS A 216 3.18 -7.06 23.33
N LEU A 217 2.96 -8.32 23.00
CA LEU A 217 2.35 -9.27 23.91
C LEU A 217 3.40 -9.85 24.88
N TRP A 218 3.00 -9.98 26.13
CA TRP A 218 3.85 -10.46 27.20
C TRP A 218 3.88 -11.98 27.24
N ASN A 219 5.04 -12.58 27.20
CA ASN A 219 5.17 -14.01 27.46
C ASN A 219 5.45 -14.25 28.95
N LYS A 220 4.46 -14.76 29.69
CA LYS A 220 4.49 -14.98 31.16
C LYS A 220 5.43 -16.13 31.64
N LYS A 221 6.34 -16.64 30.82
CA LYS A 221 7.13 -17.85 31.11
C LYS A 221 8.49 -17.60 31.74
N ALA A 222 8.65 -16.60 32.61
CA ALA A 222 9.93 -16.40 33.31
C ALA A 222 9.82 -16.15 34.82
N ASN A 223 8.80 -16.71 35.48
CA ASN A 223 8.84 -16.82 36.95
C ASN A 223 8.87 -18.31 37.31
N LYS A 224 10.02 -18.97 37.05
CA LYS A 224 10.43 -20.21 37.69
C LYS A 224 11.96 -20.24 37.74
N ALA A 225 12.52 -19.66 38.75
CA ALA A 225 13.68 -20.09 39.50
C ALA A 225 13.95 -19.06 40.61
#